data_7d7cf5b4e8f72fb1e792ad55a76be1be
#
_entry.id   7d7cf5b4e8f72fb1e792ad55a76be1be
#
_cell.length_a   1.000
_cell.length_b   1.000
_cell.length_c   1.000
_cell.angle_alpha   90.00
_cell.angle_beta   90.00
_cell.angle_gamma   90.00
#
_symmetry.space_group_name_H-M   'P 1'
#
loop_
_entity.id
_entity.type
_entity.pdbx_description
1 polymer ?
#
loop_
_entity_poly.entity_id
_entity_poly.type
_entity_poly.pdbx_seq_one_letter_code
_entity_poly.pdbx_strand_id
1 'polypeptide(L)'
;MLLYYATFDNMKKSERALLVLKILNKHYPETPIQLDHYDNFSLLVAVLLSAQCTDERVNKVTPDVISLATTPLEMSQLSSDSIYKIIKPCGLGPKKSKAIKDLSKILVEKYNGVVPNSFDDLERLPGVGHKTASVVMS
;
A
#
# COMPACT_ATOMS: atom_id res chain seq x y z
N MET A 1 -3.98 4.08 -22.37
CA MET A 1 -3.70 4.64 -21.03
C MET A 1 -4.59 5.83 -20.69
N LEU A 2 -4.70 6.84 -21.57
CA LEU A 2 -5.56 8.00 -21.31
C LEU A 2 -7.02 7.63 -21.09
N LEU A 3 -7.52 6.64 -21.85
CA LEU A 3 -8.89 6.17 -21.72
C LEU A 3 -9.18 5.63 -20.32
N TYR A 4 -8.20 4.94 -19.73
CA TYR A 4 -8.35 4.40 -18.37
C TYR A 4 -8.39 5.50 -17.31
N TYR A 5 -7.62 6.56 -17.48
CA TYR A 5 -7.63 7.68 -16.53
C TYR A 5 -8.98 8.40 -16.53
N ALA A 6 -9.56 8.61 -17.70
CA ALA A 6 -10.86 9.28 -17.81
C ALA A 6 -11.97 8.47 -17.11
N THR A 7 -11.93 7.14 -17.21
CA THR A 7 -12.88 6.25 -16.57
C THR A 7 -12.58 6.10 -15.08
N PHE A 8 -11.29 6.13 -14.73
CA PHE A 8 -10.79 5.92 -13.38
C PHE A 8 -11.40 6.90 -12.37
N ASP A 9 -11.49 8.18 -12.73
CA ASP A 9 -12.00 9.22 -11.84
C ASP A 9 -13.47 9.03 -11.44
N ASN A 10 -14.23 8.27 -12.24
CA ASN A 10 -15.65 8.03 -12.00
C ASN A 10 -15.93 6.69 -11.32
N MET A 11 -14.90 5.91 -11.04
CA MET A 11 -15.04 4.60 -10.41
C MET A 11 -15.06 4.67 -8.89
N LYS A 12 -15.65 3.65 -8.26
CA LYS A 12 -15.53 3.45 -6.82
C LYS A 12 -14.07 3.12 -6.49
N LYS A 13 -13.66 3.37 -5.23
CA LYS A 13 -12.28 3.13 -4.80
C LYS A 13 -11.81 1.69 -5.06
N SER A 14 -12.67 0.70 -4.76
CA SER A 14 -12.33 -0.70 -5.00
C SER A 14 -12.12 -1.01 -6.48
N GLU A 15 -12.95 -0.44 -7.33
CA GLU A 15 -12.84 -0.62 -8.77
C GLU A 15 -11.59 0.04 -9.31
N ARG A 16 -11.26 1.24 -8.83
CA ARG A 16 -10.04 1.96 -9.23
C ARG A 16 -8.79 1.19 -8.87
N ALA A 17 -8.69 0.74 -7.62
CA ALA A 17 -7.54 -0.02 -7.15
C ALA A 17 -7.35 -1.30 -7.97
N LEU A 18 -8.43 -2.04 -8.18
CA LEU A 18 -8.38 -3.30 -8.91
C LEU A 18 -7.99 -3.09 -10.37
N LEU A 19 -8.54 -2.06 -11.01
CA LEU A 19 -8.22 -1.74 -12.40
C LEU A 19 -6.75 -1.36 -12.58
N VAL A 20 -6.22 -0.49 -11.71
CA VAL A 20 -4.82 -0.06 -11.78
C VAL A 20 -3.89 -1.23 -11.56
N LEU A 21 -4.17 -2.09 -10.59
CA LEU A 21 -3.35 -3.27 -10.34
C LEU A 21 -3.34 -4.22 -11.53
N LYS A 22 -4.49 -4.42 -12.18
CA LYS A 22 -4.58 -5.24 -13.39
C LYS A 22 -3.78 -4.65 -14.54
N ILE A 23 -3.83 -3.35 -14.72
CA ILE A 23 -3.09 -2.67 -15.78
C ILE A 23 -1.58 -2.81 -15.55
N LEU A 24 -1.12 -2.57 -14.33
CA LEU A 24 0.29 -2.70 -13.97
C LEU A 24 0.78 -4.14 -14.19
N ASN A 25 0.03 -5.12 -13.73
CA ASN A 25 0.39 -6.51 -13.88
C ASN A 25 0.42 -6.93 -15.37
N LYS A 26 -0.46 -6.38 -16.19
CA LYS A 26 -0.52 -6.67 -17.62
C LYS A 26 0.66 -6.06 -18.39
N HIS A 27 1.04 -4.81 -18.05
CA HIS A 27 2.08 -4.09 -18.77
C HIS A 27 3.50 -4.40 -18.31
N TYR A 28 3.65 -4.89 -17.07
CA TYR A 28 4.98 -5.13 -16.49
C TYR A 28 5.09 -6.55 -15.91
N PRO A 29 4.78 -7.59 -16.72
CA PRO A 29 4.77 -8.96 -16.20
C PRO A 29 6.14 -9.48 -15.77
N GLU A 30 7.22 -8.87 -16.27
CA GLU A 30 8.59 -9.31 -16.01
C GLU A 30 9.33 -8.41 -15.02
N THR A 31 8.64 -7.45 -14.39
CA THR A 31 9.30 -6.61 -13.38
C THR A 31 9.76 -7.44 -12.19
N PRO A 32 10.96 -7.14 -11.63
CA PRO A 32 11.43 -7.83 -10.43
C PRO A 32 10.51 -7.63 -9.24
N ILE A 33 9.80 -6.50 -9.18
CA ILE A 33 8.83 -6.22 -8.14
C ILE A 33 7.53 -6.90 -8.53
N GLN A 34 7.15 -7.91 -7.75
CA GLN A 34 5.94 -8.69 -8.01
C GLN A 34 4.71 -8.14 -7.29
N LEU A 35 4.88 -7.02 -6.56
CA LEU A 35 3.80 -6.42 -5.78
C LEU A 35 3.04 -5.39 -6.60
N ASP A 36 1.74 -5.61 -6.75
CA ASP A 36 0.87 -4.68 -7.45
C ASP A 36 0.62 -3.42 -6.61
N HIS A 37 0.69 -2.27 -7.25
CA HIS A 37 0.45 -0.98 -6.61
C HIS A 37 0.12 0.08 -7.67
N TYR A 38 -0.37 1.24 -7.25
CA TYR A 38 -0.65 2.33 -8.18
C TYR A 38 -0.06 3.68 -7.75
N ASP A 39 0.43 3.80 -6.53
CA ASP A 39 1.16 4.98 -6.06
C ASP A 39 2.17 4.58 -4.98
N ASN A 40 2.92 5.56 -4.48
CA ASN A 40 3.94 5.28 -3.48
C ASN A 40 3.35 4.80 -2.15
N PHE A 41 2.16 5.27 -1.79
CA PHE A 41 1.52 4.83 -0.56
C PHE A 41 1.08 3.38 -0.67
N SER A 42 0.43 3.00 -1.76
CA SER A 42 0.01 1.60 -1.96
C SER A 42 1.22 0.67 -2.05
N LEU A 43 2.31 1.13 -2.66
CA LEU A 43 3.56 0.37 -2.69
C LEU A 43 4.11 0.18 -1.28
N LEU A 44 4.14 1.23 -0.48
CA LEU A 44 4.63 1.16 0.90
C LEU A 44 3.82 0.14 1.72
N VAL A 45 2.50 0.18 1.59
CA VAL A 45 1.61 -0.77 2.27
C VAL A 45 1.88 -2.20 1.78
N ALA A 46 1.98 -2.39 0.46
CA ALA A 46 2.22 -3.71 -0.12
C ALA A 46 3.55 -4.30 0.34
N VAL A 47 4.61 -3.50 0.36
CA VAL A 47 5.93 -3.97 0.80
C VAL A 47 5.92 -4.31 2.29
N LEU A 48 5.24 -3.50 3.09
CA LEU A 48 5.09 -3.80 4.52
C LEU A 48 4.35 -5.13 4.71
N LEU A 49 3.30 -5.37 3.95
CA LEU A 49 2.55 -6.63 4.02
C LEU A 49 3.37 -7.82 3.55
N SER A 50 4.34 -7.61 2.66
CA SER A 50 5.14 -8.70 2.08
C SER A 50 6.12 -9.33 3.06
N ALA A 51 6.37 -8.72 4.21
CA ALA A 51 7.25 -9.30 5.22
C ALA A 51 6.68 -10.65 5.70
N GLN A 52 7.44 -11.73 5.48
CA GLN A 52 7.03 -13.08 5.81
C GLN A 52 5.71 -13.52 5.16
N CYS A 53 5.45 -13.01 3.95
CA CYS A 53 4.25 -13.32 3.19
C CYS A 53 4.61 -13.39 1.71
N THR A 54 3.94 -14.24 0.95
CA THR A 54 4.20 -14.35 -0.49
C THR A 54 3.61 -13.15 -1.23
N ASP A 55 4.26 -12.77 -2.34
CA ASP A 55 3.78 -11.68 -3.21
C ASP A 55 2.37 -11.99 -3.73
N GLU A 56 2.12 -13.24 -4.08
CA GLU A 56 0.81 -13.69 -4.55
C GLU A 56 -0.29 -13.38 -3.52
N ARG A 57 -0.02 -13.69 -2.25
CA ARG A 57 -1.00 -13.45 -1.18
C ARG A 57 -1.18 -11.96 -0.92
N VAL A 58 -0.10 -11.20 -0.93
CA VAL A 58 -0.15 -9.75 -0.77
C VAL A 58 -0.99 -9.14 -1.89
N ASN A 59 -0.80 -9.57 -3.13
CA ASN A 59 -1.54 -9.06 -4.28
C ASN A 59 -3.04 -9.38 -4.21
N LYS A 60 -3.45 -10.40 -3.47
CA LYS A 60 -4.86 -10.70 -3.23
C LYS A 60 -5.47 -9.77 -2.17
N VAL A 61 -4.66 -9.33 -1.22
CA VAL A 61 -5.09 -8.55 -0.06
C VAL A 61 -5.02 -7.04 -0.32
N THR A 62 -3.99 -6.58 -1.03
CA THR A 62 -3.75 -5.15 -1.24
C THR A 62 -4.94 -4.41 -1.87
N PRO A 63 -5.64 -4.94 -2.90
CA PRO A 63 -6.79 -4.24 -3.44
C PRO A 63 -7.87 -3.97 -2.39
N ASP A 64 -8.09 -4.90 -1.49
CA ASP A 64 -9.11 -4.75 -0.44
C ASP A 64 -8.71 -3.67 0.57
N VAL A 65 -7.43 -3.62 0.94
CA VAL A 65 -6.92 -2.59 1.86
C VAL A 65 -7.04 -1.21 1.22
N ILE A 66 -6.61 -1.08 -0.02
CA ILE A 66 -6.62 0.21 -0.74
C ILE A 66 -8.04 0.65 -1.06
N SER A 67 -8.97 -0.29 -1.29
CA SER A 67 -10.36 0.09 -1.49
C SER A 67 -11.01 0.60 -0.20
N LEU A 68 -10.54 0.15 0.94
CA LEU A 68 -11.01 0.63 2.23
C LEU A 68 -10.49 2.05 2.53
N ALA A 69 -9.23 2.32 2.18
CA ALA A 69 -8.61 3.63 2.37
C ALA A 69 -7.52 3.84 1.31
N THR A 70 -7.72 4.82 0.45
CA THR A 70 -6.84 5.10 -0.69
C THR A 70 -5.67 6.02 -0.31
N THR A 71 -5.86 6.87 0.70
CA THR A 71 -4.87 7.87 1.11
C THR A 71 -4.41 7.62 2.54
N PRO A 72 -3.23 8.14 2.93
CA PRO A 72 -2.80 8.07 4.33
C PRO A 72 -3.81 8.66 5.30
N LEU A 73 -4.47 9.76 4.94
CA LEU A 73 -5.48 10.36 5.80
C LEU A 73 -6.63 9.39 6.08
N GLU A 74 -7.19 8.80 5.02
CA GLU A 74 -8.27 7.83 5.17
C GLU A 74 -7.83 6.61 5.99
N MET A 75 -6.62 6.12 5.71
CA MET A 75 -6.08 4.96 6.43
C MET A 75 -5.88 5.27 7.92
N SER A 76 -5.42 6.47 8.26
CA SER A 76 -5.19 6.87 9.65
C SER A 76 -6.49 6.96 10.46
N GLN A 77 -7.61 7.12 9.79
CA GLN A 77 -8.93 7.23 10.43
C GLN A 77 -9.59 5.87 10.68
N LEU A 78 -9.05 4.80 10.10
CA LEU A 78 -9.55 3.45 10.33
C LEU A 78 -9.05 2.90 11.67
N SER A 79 -9.83 1.99 12.26
CA SER A 79 -9.34 1.23 13.40
C SER A 79 -8.35 0.18 12.91
N SER A 80 -7.39 -0.17 13.76
CA SER A 80 -6.45 -1.26 13.42
C SER A 80 -7.19 -2.59 13.21
N ASP A 81 -8.31 -2.80 13.89
CA ASP A 81 -9.13 -4.00 13.71
C ASP A 81 -9.72 -4.09 12.32
N SER A 82 -10.15 -2.97 11.73
CA SER A 82 -10.67 -2.93 10.38
C SER A 82 -9.61 -3.35 9.36
N ILE A 83 -8.39 -2.86 9.54
CA ILE A 83 -7.26 -3.22 8.70
C ILE A 83 -6.90 -4.70 8.91
N TYR A 84 -6.84 -5.13 10.16
CA TYR A 84 -6.51 -6.51 10.51
C TYR A 84 -7.41 -7.53 9.85
N LYS A 85 -8.71 -7.29 9.83
CA LYS A 85 -9.67 -8.21 9.21
C LYS A 85 -9.36 -8.51 7.75
N ILE A 86 -8.78 -7.53 7.05
CA ILE A 86 -8.43 -7.67 5.64
C ILE A 86 -7.06 -8.33 5.48
N ILE A 87 -6.07 -7.91 6.25
CA ILE A 87 -4.68 -8.36 6.07
C ILE A 87 -4.34 -9.65 6.80
N LYS A 88 -5.26 -10.17 7.58
CA LYS A 88 -5.10 -11.40 8.36
C LYS A 88 -4.40 -12.53 7.59
N PRO A 89 -4.73 -12.82 6.32
CA PRO A 89 -4.04 -13.89 5.58
C PRO A 89 -2.55 -13.68 5.37
N CYS A 90 -2.06 -12.45 5.50
CA CYS A 90 -0.64 -12.13 5.30
C CYS A 90 0.25 -12.50 6.49
N GLY A 91 -0.34 -12.94 7.60
CA GLY A 91 0.43 -13.23 8.81
C GLY A 91 0.87 -11.97 9.54
N LEU A 92 1.23 -12.09 10.81
CA LEU A 92 1.64 -10.98 11.66
C LEU A 92 0.63 -9.81 11.63
N GLY A 93 -0.65 -10.17 11.48
CA GLY A 93 -1.73 -9.20 11.28
C GLY A 93 -1.81 -8.08 12.32
N PRO A 94 -1.77 -8.38 13.65
CA PRO A 94 -1.84 -7.34 14.65
C PRO A 94 -0.69 -6.33 14.55
N LYS A 95 0.52 -6.78 14.31
CA LYS A 95 1.70 -5.91 14.13
C LYS A 95 1.59 -5.09 12.85
N LYS A 96 1.24 -5.73 11.74
CA LYS A 96 1.14 -5.07 10.44
C LYS A 96 0.02 -4.05 10.41
N SER A 97 -1.15 -4.38 10.97
CA SER A 97 -2.29 -3.46 10.99
C SER A 97 -1.98 -2.21 11.82
N LYS A 98 -1.34 -2.39 12.97
CA LYS A 98 -0.92 -1.26 13.79
C LYS A 98 0.12 -0.41 13.07
N ALA A 99 1.10 -1.05 12.43
CA ALA A 99 2.14 -0.34 11.69
C ALA A 99 1.55 0.48 10.54
N ILE A 100 0.63 -0.09 9.77
CA ILE A 100 -0.04 0.61 8.66
C ILE A 100 -0.78 1.84 9.19
N LYS A 101 -1.53 1.69 10.27
CA LYS A 101 -2.26 2.80 10.86
C LYS A 101 -1.32 3.88 11.38
N ASP A 102 -0.29 3.48 12.13
CA ASP A 102 0.64 4.43 12.75
C ASP A 102 1.48 5.18 11.72
N LEU A 103 1.98 4.48 10.68
CA LEU A 103 2.73 5.16 9.63
C LEU A 103 1.84 6.12 8.84
N SER A 104 0.58 5.77 8.64
CA SER A 104 -0.37 6.65 7.95
C SER A 104 -0.60 7.93 8.74
N LYS A 105 -0.73 7.84 10.05
CA LYS A 105 -0.83 9.01 10.93
C LYS A 105 0.39 9.90 10.83
N ILE A 106 1.58 9.31 10.86
CA ILE A 106 2.83 10.06 10.76
C ILE A 106 2.94 10.75 9.40
N LEU A 107 2.56 10.07 8.32
CA LEU A 107 2.55 10.67 6.99
C LEU A 107 1.67 11.91 6.94
N VAL A 108 0.49 11.85 7.55
CA VAL A 108 -0.43 12.99 7.60
C VAL A 108 0.14 14.12 8.44
N GLU A 109 0.67 13.81 9.63
CA GLU A 109 1.10 14.81 10.60
C GLU A 109 2.43 15.47 10.24
N LYS A 110 3.38 14.72 9.68
CA LYS A 110 4.75 15.20 9.44
C LYS A 110 5.11 15.37 7.97
N TYR A 111 4.39 14.74 7.06
CA TYR A 111 4.76 14.72 5.63
C TYR A 111 3.60 15.14 4.71
N ASN A 112 2.59 15.80 5.26
CA ASN A 112 1.42 16.30 4.50
C ASN A 112 0.70 15.20 3.69
N GLY A 113 0.72 13.97 4.18
CA GLY A 113 0.08 12.85 3.51
C GLY A 113 0.86 12.30 2.32
N VAL A 114 2.12 12.69 2.16
CA VAL A 114 2.99 12.26 1.06
C VAL A 114 4.06 11.32 1.60
N VAL A 115 4.32 10.24 0.85
CA VAL A 115 5.41 9.32 1.21
C VAL A 115 6.75 10.04 0.99
N PRO A 116 7.61 10.11 2.02
CA PRO A 116 8.87 10.81 1.89
C PRO A 116 9.83 10.14 0.90
N ASN A 117 10.67 10.93 0.28
CA ASN A 117 11.63 10.48 -0.72
C ASN A 117 13.06 10.48 -0.14
N SER A 118 13.22 9.85 1.01
CA SER A 118 14.48 9.80 1.74
C SER A 118 14.54 8.51 2.56
N PHE A 119 15.67 7.82 2.52
CA PHE A 119 15.86 6.60 3.31
C PHE A 119 15.68 6.88 4.80
N ASP A 120 16.27 7.95 5.30
CA ASP A 120 16.21 8.29 6.72
C ASP A 120 14.77 8.50 7.18
N ASP A 121 13.98 9.23 6.40
CA ASP A 121 12.59 9.49 6.74
C ASP A 121 11.73 8.23 6.64
N LEU A 122 11.94 7.43 5.59
CA LEU A 122 11.21 6.18 5.43
C LEU A 122 11.48 5.21 6.57
N GLU A 123 12.75 5.07 6.95
CA GLU A 123 13.14 4.13 8.01
C GLU A 123 12.67 4.56 9.39
N ARG A 124 12.25 5.80 9.57
CA ARG A 124 11.63 6.27 10.81
C ARG A 124 10.16 5.87 10.93
N LEU A 125 9.55 5.44 9.85
CA LEU A 125 8.15 5.01 9.87
C LEU A 125 8.02 3.64 10.52
N PRO A 126 6.96 3.41 11.30
CA PRO A 126 6.71 2.10 11.91
C PRO A 126 6.63 1.01 10.85
N GLY A 127 7.31 -0.10 11.08
CA GLY A 127 7.29 -1.25 10.19
C GLY A 127 8.15 -1.12 8.95
N VAL A 128 8.85 0.00 8.77
CA VAL A 128 9.69 0.23 7.58
C VAL A 128 11.16 0.07 7.95
N GLY A 129 11.78 -1.01 7.46
CA GLY A 129 13.21 -1.22 7.59
C GLY A 129 13.94 -0.75 6.34
N HIS A 130 15.26 -0.95 6.33
CA HIS A 130 16.09 -0.52 5.20
C HIS A 130 15.69 -1.20 3.88
N LYS A 131 15.38 -2.49 3.92
CA LYS A 131 14.96 -3.25 2.75
C LYS A 131 13.65 -2.72 2.17
N THR A 132 12.69 -2.43 3.03
CA THR A 132 11.41 -1.84 2.63
C THR A 132 11.62 -0.47 2.00
N ALA A 133 12.44 0.38 2.65
CA ALA A 133 12.76 1.70 2.14
C ALA A 133 13.44 1.62 0.77
N SER A 134 14.32 0.64 0.57
CA SER A 134 15.00 0.44 -0.72
C SER A 134 14.01 0.16 -1.84
N VAL A 135 13.01 -0.67 -1.60
CA VAL A 135 11.98 -0.99 -2.61
C VAL A 135 11.16 0.24 -2.94
N VAL A 136 10.76 1.01 -1.93
CA VAL A 136 9.95 2.21 -2.13
C VAL A 136 10.73 3.28 -2.90
N MET A 137 12.03 3.39 -2.65
CA MET A 137 12.90 4.39 -3.31
C MET A 137 13.29 4.01 -4.73
N SER A 138 13.17 2.73 -5.10
CA SER A 138 13.56 2.28 -6.45
C SER A 138 12.52 2.68 -7.55
#